data_652ff64d9ba7e9aa0bd28116cb4424a6
#
_entry.id   652ff64d9ba7e9aa0bd28116cb4424a6
#
_cell.length_a   1.000
_cell.length_b   1.000
_cell.length_c   1.000
_cell.angle_alpha   90.00
_cell.angle_beta   90.00
_cell.angle_gamma   90.00
#
_symmetry.space_group_name_H-M   'P 1'
#
loop_
_entity.id
_entity.type
_entity.pdbx_description
1 polymer ?
#
loop_
_entity_poly.entity_id
_entity_poly.type
_entity_poly.pdbx_seq_one_letter_code
_entity_poly.pdbx_strand_id
1 'polypeptide(L)'
;RCINTPYGAPCTERLKKRVRMQWEREHPDHHTYVWGFDVNEKDRAESIEKALSDYDHEFPLIDNHLTKEEAHGIAYKLGLKRPILYDMGYKNNNCLGCVKGGMGYWNKIRRDFPEVFARRAKQEREIGHSCINGVFLDELDPDRGNINTEIMEDCTIACQLLTWGK
;
A
#
# COMPACT_ATOMS: atom_id res chain seq x y z
N ARG A 1 21.34 -2.79 3.77
CA ARG A 1 20.05 -3.36 4.20
C ARG A 1 19.16 -2.20 4.61
N CYS A 2 17.98 -2.05 4.03
CA CYS A 2 17.08 -0.93 4.31
C CYS A 2 15.65 -1.43 4.38
N ILE A 3 14.86 -0.93 5.36
CA ILE A 3 13.46 -1.28 5.51
C ILE A 3 12.60 -0.42 4.58
N ASN A 4 12.91 0.86 4.51
CA ASN A 4 12.26 1.84 3.63
C ASN A 4 13.33 2.76 3.03
N THR A 5 13.16 3.17 1.78
CA THR A 5 14.12 4.05 1.10
C THR A 5 13.38 5.22 0.46
N PRO A 6 14.08 6.32 0.12
CA PRO A 6 13.52 7.39 -0.72
C PRO A 6 12.96 6.88 -2.05
N TYR A 7 13.45 5.72 -2.52
CA TYR A 7 13.04 5.06 -3.78
C TYR A 7 11.91 4.03 -3.58
N GLY A 8 11.27 4.00 -2.40
CA GLY A 8 10.17 3.11 -2.08
C GLY A 8 10.57 1.88 -1.25
N ALA A 9 9.57 1.05 -0.95
CA ALA A 9 9.75 -0.15 -0.14
C ALA A 9 10.22 -1.34 -1.01
N PRO A 10 11.35 -2.00 -0.68
CA PRO A 10 11.88 -3.15 -1.43
C PRO A 10 10.89 -4.31 -1.58
N CYS A 11 9.92 -4.42 -0.67
CA CYS A 11 8.86 -5.44 -0.74
C CYS A 11 7.97 -5.25 -1.98
N THR A 12 7.66 -4.02 -2.40
CA THR A 12 6.88 -3.76 -3.61
C THR A 12 7.61 -4.27 -4.85
N GLU A 13 8.91 -4.00 -4.94
CA GLU A 13 9.74 -4.51 -6.03
C GLU A 13 9.73 -6.04 -6.07
N ARG A 14 10.04 -6.69 -4.94
CA ARG A 14 10.26 -8.14 -4.89
C ARG A 14 8.97 -8.96 -4.96
N LEU A 15 7.91 -8.53 -4.25
CA LEU A 15 6.69 -9.32 -4.05
C LEU A 15 5.56 -8.97 -5.02
N LYS A 16 5.67 -7.85 -5.75
CA LYS A 16 4.65 -7.41 -6.69
C LYS A 16 5.22 -7.24 -8.09
N LYS A 17 6.16 -6.30 -8.29
CA LYS A 17 6.68 -5.96 -9.62
C LYS A 17 7.38 -7.14 -10.29
N ARG A 18 8.32 -7.80 -9.59
CA ARG A 18 9.05 -8.94 -10.17
C ARG A 18 8.12 -10.12 -10.45
N VAL A 19 7.14 -10.37 -9.58
CA VAL A 19 6.15 -11.44 -9.78
C VAL A 19 5.32 -11.16 -11.03
N ARG A 20 4.81 -9.93 -11.19
CA ARG A 20 4.10 -9.51 -12.39
C ARG A 20 4.96 -9.69 -13.65
N MET A 21 6.18 -9.14 -13.67
CA MET A 21 7.09 -9.23 -14.81
C MET A 21 7.48 -10.68 -15.14
N GLN A 22 7.55 -11.55 -14.15
CA GLN A 22 7.77 -12.97 -14.38
C GLN A 22 6.54 -13.60 -15.03
N TRP A 23 5.36 -13.33 -14.52
CA TRP A 23 4.11 -13.83 -15.07
C TRP A 23 3.90 -13.39 -16.53
N GLU A 24 4.15 -12.11 -16.83
CA GLU A 24 4.10 -11.57 -18.21
C GLU A 24 5.05 -12.29 -19.17
N ARG A 25 6.25 -12.62 -18.73
CA ARG A 25 7.21 -13.39 -19.56
C ARG A 25 6.77 -14.82 -19.80
N GLU A 26 6.10 -15.42 -18.84
CA GLU A 26 5.56 -16.79 -18.96
C GLU A 26 4.26 -16.84 -19.79
N HIS A 27 3.59 -15.69 -19.95
CA HIS A 27 2.35 -15.52 -20.70
C HIS A 27 2.51 -14.36 -21.70
N PRO A 28 3.18 -14.59 -22.84
CA PRO A 28 3.55 -13.51 -23.76
C PRO A 28 2.40 -12.95 -24.60
N ASP A 29 1.18 -13.41 -24.37
CA ASP A 29 -0.02 -12.90 -25.05
C ASP A 29 -0.31 -11.45 -24.65
N HIS A 30 -1.11 -10.76 -25.47
CA HIS A 30 -1.57 -9.42 -25.11
C HIS A 30 -2.54 -9.46 -23.92
N HIS A 31 -2.29 -8.64 -22.91
CA HIS A 31 -3.07 -8.60 -21.68
C HIS A 31 -3.72 -7.23 -21.49
N THR A 32 -4.96 -7.26 -20.96
CA THR A 32 -5.63 -6.08 -20.43
C THR A 32 -5.51 -6.06 -18.92
N TYR A 33 -4.98 -4.98 -18.36
CA TYR A 33 -4.92 -4.77 -16.92
C TYR A 33 -6.19 -4.10 -16.42
N VAL A 34 -6.90 -4.75 -15.49
CA VAL A 34 -8.06 -4.16 -14.80
C VAL A 34 -7.61 -3.61 -13.46
N TRP A 35 -7.75 -2.31 -13.25
CA TRP A 35 -7.26 -1.61 -12.05
C TRP A 35 -8.41 -1.19 -11.13
N GLY A 36 -8.24 -1.44 -9.83
CA GLY A 36 -9.19 -1.04 -8.80
C GLY A 36 -8.95 0.38 -8.26
N PHE A 37 -8.55 1.32 -9.12
CA PHE A 37 -8.45 2.73 -8.73
C PHE A 37 -9.83 3.35 -8.70
N ASP A 38 -10.12 4.10 -7.63
CA ASP A 38 -11.38 4.82 -7.48
C ASP A 38 -11.34 6.21 -8.19
N VAL A 39 -12.47 6.89 -8.19
CA VAL A 39 -12.62 8.20 -8.87
C VAL A 39 -11.62 9.26 -8.39
N ASN A 40 -11.08 9.15 -7.16
CA ASN A 40 -10.12 10.08 -6.59
C ASN A 40 -8.66 9.73 -6.94
N GLU A 41 -8.43 8.62 -7.66
CA GLU A 41 -7.10 8.13 -8.01
C GLU A 41 -6.76 8.28 -9.50
N LYS A 42 -7.40 9.21 -10.22
CA LYS A 42 -7.20 9.43 -11.66
C LYS A 42 -5.75 9.72 -12.04
N ASP A 43 -5.04 10.55 -11.24
CA ASP A 43 -3.63 10.87 -11.51
C ASP A 43 -2.74 9.61 -11.44
N ARG A 44 -3.12 8.65 -10.58
CA ARG A 44 -2.43 7.36 -10.48
C ARG A 44 -2.73 6.46 -11.67
N ALA A 45 -3.97 6.48 -12.16
CA ALA A 45 -4.37 5.75 -13.36
C ALA A 45 -3.60 6.24 -14.58
N GLU A 46 -3.58 7.55 -14.84
CA GLU A 46 -2.81 8.14 -15.93
C GLU A 46 -1.30 7.81 -15.85
N SER A 47 -0.76 7.80 -14.63
CA SER A 47 0.65 7.50 -14.42
C SER A 47 0.98 6.03 -14.72
N ILE A 48 0.05 5.10 -14.44
CA ILE A 48 0.27 3.68 -14.72
C ILE A 48 0.08 3.37 -16.20
N GLU A 49 -0.86 4.01 -16.90
CA GLU A 49 -1.02 3.91 -18.34
C GLU A 49 0.28 4.33 -19.08
N LYS A 50 0.85 5.46 -18.68
CA LYS A 50 2.12 5.94 -19.24
C LYS A 50 3.28 4.98 -18.97
N ALA A 51 3.31 4.38 -17.77
CA ALA A 51 4.40 3.50 -17.36
C ALA A 51 4.32 2.08 -17.93
N LEU A 52 3.14 1.67 -18.38
CA LEU A 52 2.84 0.34 -18.94
C LEU A 52 2.12 0.48 -20.28
N SER A 53 2.59 1.39 -21.13
CA SER A 53 1.97 1.76 -22.41
C SER A 53 1.84 0.62 -23.43
N ASP A 54 2.55 -0.49 -23.22
CA ASP A 54 2.52 -1.65 -24.09
C ASP A 54 1.31 -2.59 -23.83
N TYR A 55 0.47 -2.24 -22.84
CA TYR A 55 -0.69 -3.03 -22.41
C TYR A 55 -1.97 -2.20 -22.47
N ASP A 56 -3.10 -2.89 -22.59
CA ASP A 56 -4.41 -2.26 -22.44
C ASP A 56 -4.76 -2.09 -20.96
N HIS A 57 -5.49 -1.03 -20.64
CA HIS A 57 -5.89 -0.70 -19.29
C HIS A 57 -7.39 -0.44 -19.17
N GLU A 58 -8.01 -0.94 -18.10
CA GLU A 58 -9.38 -0.65 -17.73
C GLU A 58 -9.45 -0.15 -16.28
N PHE A 59 -10.30 0.86 -16.05
CA PHE A 59 -10.49 1.49 -14.74
C PHE A 59 -11.97 1.51 -14.35
N PRO A 60 -12.61 0.36 -14.10
CA PRO A 60 -14.07 0.26 -13.96
C PRO A 60 -14.65 1.16 -12.87
N LEU A 61 -13.94 1.42 -11.79
CA LEU A 61 -14.42 2.31 -10.72
C LEU A 61 -14.35 3.78 -11.13
N ILE A 62 -13.31 4.19 -11.87
CA ILE A 62 -13.19 5.56 -12.41
C ILE A 62 -14.26 5.79 -13.48
N ASP A 63 -14.44 4.84 -14.39
CA ASP A 63 -15.39 4.94 -15.51
C ASP A 63 -16.83 5.02 -15.02
N ASN A 64 -17.14 4.35 -13.93
CA ASN A 64 -18.44 4.41 -13.26
C ASN A 64 -18.53 5.47 -12.16
N HIS A 65 -17.54 6.36 -12.03
CA HIS A 65 -17.50 7.45 -11.03
C HIS A 65 -17.65 6.98 -9.59
N LEU A 66 -17.17 5.78 -9.27
CA LEU A 66 -17.30 5.17 -7.95
C LEU A 66 -16.15 5.56 -7.01
N THR A 67 -16.52 5.91 -5.78
CA THR A 67 -15.60 6.06 -4.67
C THR A 67 -15.27 4.72 -4.03
N LYS A 68 -14.24 4.67 -3.19
CA LYS A 68 -13.86 3.49 -2.43
C LYS A 68 -15.00 2.99 -1.52
N GLU A 69 -15.72 3.91 -0.90
CA GLU A 69 -16.86 3.61 -0.03
C GLU A 69 -18.02 2.98 -0.82
N GLU A 70 -18.32 3.51 -2.00
CA GLU A 70 -19.35 2.96 -2.88
C GLU A 70 -18.97 1.57 -3.39
N ALA A 71 -17.70 1.36 -3.77
CA ALA A 71 -17.18 0.05 -4.15
C ALA A 71 -17.30 -0.97 -3.00
N HIS A 72 -17.00 -0.56 -1.74
CA HIS A 72 -17.24 -1.39 -0.57
C HIS A 72 -18.74 -1.68 -0.36
N GLY A 73 -19.62 -0.71 -0.60
CA GLY A 73 -21.07 -0.89 -0.54
C GLY A 73 -21.57 -1.92 -1.56
N ILE A 74 -21.05 -1.88 -2.80
CA ILE A 74 -21.37 -2.86 -3.84
C ILE A 74 -20.88 -4.26 -3.42
N ALA A 75 -19.63 -4.38 -2.95
CA ALA A 75 -19.08 -5.65 -2.47
C ALA A 75 -19.94 -6.25 -1.34
N TYR A 76 -20.38 -5.42 -0.40
CA TYR A 76 -21.27 -5.85 0.69
C TYR A 76 -22.60 -6.37 0.17
N LYS A 77 -23.23 -5.68 -0.80
CA LYS A 77 -24.50 -6.13 -1.42
C LYS A 77 -24.35 -7.46 -2.16
N LEU A 78 -23.15 -7.75 -2.67
CA LEU A 78 -22.81 -9.02 -3.31
C LEU A 78 -22.44 -10.12 -2.31
N GLY A 79 -22.56 -9.88 -1.00
CA GLY A 79 -22.22 -10.82 0.05
C GLY A 79 -20.71 -11.03 0.26
N LEU A 80 -19.86 -10.18 -0.29
CA LEU A 80 -18.41 -10.23 -0.12
C LEU A 80 -18.04 -9.64 1.25
N LYS A 81 -17.21 -10.38 1.98
CA LYS A 81 -16.69 -9.89 3.27
C LYS A 81 -15.66 -8.79 3.06
N ARG A 82 -15.85 -7.68 3.75
CA ARG A 82 -14.86 -6.60 3.82
C ARG A 82 -13.62 -7.07 4.59
N PRO A 83 -12.41 -6.70 4.15
CA PRO A 83 -11.20 -6.98 4.92
C PRO A 83 -11.25 -6.37 6.32
N ILE A 84 -10.93 -7.17 7.33
CA ILE A 84 -11.10 -6.83 8.76
C ILE A 84 -10.39 -5.53 9.18
N LEU A 85 -9.28 -5.16 8.54
CA LEU A 85 -8.55 -3.93 8.89
C LEU A 85 -9.40 -2.67 8.70
N TYR A 86 -10.30 -2.64 7.74
CA TYR A 86 -11.22 -1.50 7.58
C TYR A 86 -12.20 -1.41 8.76
N ASP A 87 -12.69 -2.56 9.26
CA ASP A 87 -13.60 -2.61 10.40
C ASP A 87 -12.89 -2.22 11.71
N MET A 88 -11.58 -2.44 11.78
CA MET A 88 -10.71 -1.98 12.86
C MET A 88 -10.28 -0.50 12.72
N GLY A 89 -10.77 0.23 11.72
CA GLY A 89 -10.48 1.65 11.52
C GLY A 89 -9.14 1.95 10.85
N TYR A 90 -8.57 1.00 10.11
CA TYR A 90 -7.45 1.29 9.22
C TYR A 90 -7.96 1.84 7.88
N LYS A 91 -7.29 2.84 7.34
CA LYS A 91 -7.69 3.47 6.07
C LYS A 91 -7.50 2.57 4.85
N ASN A 92 -6.51 1.68 4.92
CA ASN A 92 -6.12 0.80 3.81
C ASN A 92 -5.87 -0.63 4.31
N ASN A 93 -6.14 -1.60 3.47
CA ASN A 93 -5.84 -3.01 3.72
C ASN A 93 -4.41 -3.36 3.28
N ASN A 94 -3.44 -2.57 3.72
CA ASN A 94 -2.02 -2.84 3.47
C ASN A 94 -1.50 -3.99 4.34
N CYS A 95 -0.27 -4.42 4.07
CA CYS A 95 0.40 -5.42 4.91
C CYS A 95 0.43 -4.97 6.37
N LEU A 96 0.09 -5.86 7.28
CA LEU A 96 0.14 -5.62 8.72
C LEU A 96 1.58 -5.29 9.14
N GLY A 97 1.78 -4.13 9.78
CA GLY A 97 3.11 -3.60 10.08
C GLY A 97 3.84 -3.08 8.81
N CYS A 98 3.11 -2.41 7.91
CA CYS A 98 3.66 -1.82 6.71
C CYS A 98 4.72 -0.75 7.05
N VAL A 99 5.89 -0.86 6.44
CA VAL A 99 7.04 0.06 6.66
C VAL A 99 6.79 1.50 6.19
N LYS A 100 5.72 1.74 5.45
CA LYS A 100 5.30 3.08 5.00
C LYS A 100 4.37 3.77 6.00
N GLY A 101 3.97 3.10 7.07
CA GLY A 101 3.11 3.68 8.09
C GLY A 101 3.80 4.81 8.86
N GLY A 102 3.06 5.87 9.14
CA GLY A 102 3.49 6.96 10.00
C GLY A 102 3.39 6.63 11.50
N MET A 103 3.62 7.62 12.35
CA MET A 103 3.64 7.44 13.82
C MET A 103 2.28 6.97 14.36
N GLY A 104 1.17 7.56 13.89
CA GLY A 104 -0.17 7.19 14.30
C GLY A 104 -0.55 5.76 13.88
N TYR A 105 -0.16 5.35 12.66
CA TYR A 105 -0.32 3.99 12.22
C TYR A 105 0.45 3.01 13.13
N TRP A 106 1.72 3.28 13.43
CA TRP A 106 2.53 2.40 14.26
C TRP A 106 2.05 2.35 15.71
N ASN A 107 1.56 3.47 16.26
CA ASN A 107 0.93 3.47 17.58
C ASN A 107 -0.39 2.71 17.60
N LYS A 108 -1.16 2.70 16.50
CA LYS A 108 -2.32 1.83 16.35
C LYS A 108 -1.91 0.36 16.25
N ILE A 109 -0.88 0.01 15.47
CA ILE A 109 -0.32 -1.36 15.42
C ILE A 109 0.19 -1.80 16.79
N ARG A 110 0.82 -0.91 17.58
CA ARG A 110 1.25 -1.22 18.95
C ARG A 110 0.09 -1.68 19.83
N ARG A 111 -1.07 -1.06 19.70
CA ARG A 111 -2.28 -1.41 20.47
C ARG A 111 -2.99 -2.65 19.94
N ASP A 112 -3.20 -2.73 18.64
CA ASP A 112 -4.04 -3.74 18.00
C ASP A 112 -3.28 -5.06 17.77
N PHE A 113 -1.96 -4.98 17.52
CA PHE A 113 -1.10 -6.11 17.14
C PHE A 113 0.29 -5.97 17.80
N PRO A 114 0.38 -6.05 19.13
CA PRO A 114 1.63 -5.78 19.88
C PRO A 114 2.80 -6.69 19.47
N GLU A 115 2.53 -7.93 19.09
CA GLU A 115 3.56 -8.87 18.61
C GLU A 115 4.14 -8.45 17.25
N VAL A 116 3.33 -7.86 16.37
CA VAL A 116 3.79 -7.32 15.07
C VAL A 116 4.66 -6.09 15.31
N PHE A 117 4.24 -5.22 16.21
CA PHE A 117 5.01 -4.04 16.60
C PHE A 117 6.38 -4.43 17.19
N ALA A 118 6.40 -5.32 18.17
CA ALA A 118 7.62 -5.77 18.83
C ALA A 118 8.60 -6.45 17.85
N ARG A 119 8.09 -7.32 16.97
CA ARG A 119 8.89 -7.95 15.92
C ARG A 119 9.51 -6.93 14.97
N ARG A 120 8.78 -5.90 14.60
CA ARG A 120 9.28 -4.85 13.71
C ARG A 120 10.30 -3.96 14.41
N ALA A 121 10.09 -3.57 15.67
CA ALA A 121 11.04 -2.82 16.46
C ALA A 121 12.38 -3.56 16.61
N LYS A 122 12.32 -4.86 16.91
CA LYS A 122 13.52 -5.71 16.93
C LYS A 122 14.25 -5.72 15.58
N GLN A 123 13.49 -5.86 14.48
CA GLN A 123 14.06 -5.85 13.12
C GLN A 123 14.74 -4.53 12.76
N GLU A 124 14.18 -3.39 13.18
CA GLU A 124 14.81 -2.08 13.00
C GLU A 124 16.18 -2.01 13.69
N ARG A 125 16.29 -2.50 14.93
CA ARG A 125 17.55 -2.53 15.67
C ARG A 125 18.58 -3.48 15.02
N GLU A 126 18.16 -4.64 14.55
CA GLU A 126 19.04 -5.60 13.84
C GLU A 126 19.57 -5.04 12.52
N ILE A 127 18.77 -4.24 11.82
CA ILE A 127 19.16 -3.62 10.53
C ILE A 127 19.92 -2.31 10.76
N GLY A 128 19.72 -1.64 11.89
CA GLY A 128 20.25 -0.31 12.19
C GLY A 128 19.53 0.80 11.44
N HIS A 129 18.24 0.59 11.09
CA HIS A 129 17.46 1.55 10.30
C HIS A 129 15.98 1.52 10.70
N SER A 130 15.39 2.71 10.92
CA SER A 130 14.00 2.87 11.33
C SER A 130 13.02 2.94 10.15
N CYS A 131 11.77 2.52 10.36
CA CYS A 131 10.66 2.73 9.42
C CYS A 131 10.25 4.21 9.37
N ILE A 132 10.31 4.89 10.51
CA ILE A 132 10.01 6.32 10.65
C ILE A 132 11.35 7.07 10.65
N ASN A 133 11.44 8.13 9.83
CA ASN A 133 12.68 8.87 9.72
C ASN A 133 13.16 9.40 11.07
N GLY A 134 14.32 8.95 11.51
CA GLY A 134 14.98 9.38 12.73
C GLY A 134 14.42 8.84 14.05
N VAL A 135 13.40 7.95 14.02
CA VAL A 135 12.78 7.40 15.24
C VAL A 135 12.62 5.89 15.11
N PHE A 136 13.24 5.13 16.01
CA PHE A 136 12.99 3.69 16.12
C PHE A 136 11.64 3.43 16.78
N LEU A 137 10.98 2.32 16.42
CA LEU A 137 9.64 2.01 16.93
C LEU A 137 9.61 1.82 18.45
N ASP A 138 10.65 1.29 19.05
CA ASP A 138 10.77 1.13 20.51
C ASP A 138 10.98 2.47 21.26
N GLU A 139 11.41 3.52 20.56
CA GLU A 139 11.55 4.90 21.05
C GLU A 139 10.35 5.78 20.68
N LEU A 140 9.42 5.27 19.87
CA LEU A 140 8.25 6.03 19.45
C LEU A 140 7.35 6.34 20.65
N ASP A 141 7.13 7.63 20.88
CA ASP A 141 6.17 8.13 21.89
C ASP A 141 4.76 7.59 21.57
N PRO A 142 4.08 6.91 22.51
CA PRO A 142 2.75 6.34 22.33
C PRO A 142 1.67 7.35 21.94
N ASP A 143 1.83 8.60 22.32
CA ASP A 143 0.86 9.66 22.10
C ASP A 143 1.13 10.47 20.82
N ARG A 144 2.22 10.15 20.09
CA ARG A 144 2.58 10.85 18.85
C ARG A 144 1.90 10.25 17.62
N GLY A 145 1.53 11.16 16.70
CA GLY A 145 0.91 10.82 15.42
C GLY A 145 -0.60 10.58 15.54
N ASN A 146 -1.29 10.78 14.44
CA ASN A 146 -2.74 10.58 14.36
C ASN A 146 -3.09 9.87 13.05
N ILE A 147 -3.50 8.61 13.15
CA ILE A 147 -3.85 7.79 11.98
C ILE A 147 -4.94 8.43 11.12
N ASN A 148 -5.82 9.25 11.70
CA ASN A 148 -6.90 9.89 10.96
C ASN A 148 -6.42 11.03 10.06
N THR A 149 -5.29 11.67 10.39
CA THR A 149 -4.71 12.76 9.60
C THR A 149 -3.52 12.30 8.75
N GLU A 150 -2.97 11.11 9.02
CA GLU A 150 -1.87 10.57 8.23
C GLU A 150 -2.33 10.12 6.85
N ILE A 151 -1.54 10.48 5.84
CA ILE A 151 -1.70 9.98 4.48
C ILE A 151 -0.91 8.68 4.39
N MET A 152 -1.62 7.59 4.19
CA MET A 152 -1.03 6.29 3.93
C MET A 152 -1.56 5.79 2.60
N GLU A 153 -0.71 5.84 1.57
CA GLU A 153 -1.08 5.39 0.24
C GLU A 153 -1.33 3.89 0.20
N ASP A 154 -2.27 3.47 -0.63
CA ASP A 154 -2.47 2.06 -0.94
C ASP A 154 -1.22 1.46 -1.59
N CYS A 155 -0.85 0.28 -1.12
CA CYS A 155 0.31 -0.43 -1.63
C CYS A 155 -0.02 -1.10 -2.97
N THR A 156 0.14 -0.35 -4.05
CA THR A 156 -0.04 -0.83 -5.43
C THR A 156 1.28 -0.92 -6.18
N ILE A 157 1.27 -1.51 -7.37
CA ILE A 157 2.39 -1.49 -8.32
C ILE A 157 2.74 -0.05 -8.70
N ALA A 158 1.73 0.82 -8.82
CA ALA A 158 1.89 2.26 -9.11
C ALA A 158 2.81 2.98 -8.11
N CYS A 159 2.83 2.56 -6.85
CA CYS A 159 3.67 3.19 -5.82
C CYS A 159 5.16 3.25 -6.17
N GLN A 160 5.64 2.35 -7.00
CA GLN A 160 7.05 2.32 -7.40
C GLN A 160 7.30 2.97 -8.76
N LEU A 161 6.32 2.93 -9.64
CA LEU A 161 6.43 3.58 -10.95
C LEU A 161 6.44 5.12 -10.80
N LEU A 162 5.71 5.65 -9.81
CA LEU A 162 5.63 7.08 -9.51
C LEU A 162 6.88 7.65 -8.79
N THR A 163 7.72 6.81 -8.20
CA THR A 163 8.93 7.26 -7.49
C THR A 163 10.19 7.35 -8.36
N TRP A 164 10.14 6.85 -9.59
CA TRP A 164 11.28 6.88 -10.52
C TRP A 164 11.36 8.15 -11.39
N GLY A 165 10.43 9.06 -11.23
CA GLY A 165 10.35 10.34 -11.98
C GLY A 165 10.64 11.60 -11.18
N LYS A 166 11.20 11.49 -9.96
CA LYS A 166 11.61 12.65 -9.14
C LYS A 166 13.08 12.58 -8.80
#